data_44151ea2126324f3702bccdb3ec10906
#
_entry.id   44151ea2126324f3702bccdb3ec10906
#
_cell.length_a   1.000
_cell.length_b   1.000
_cell.length_c   1.000
_cell.angle_alpha   90.00
_cell.angle_beta   90.00
_cell.angle_gamma   90.00
#
_symmetry.space_group_name_H-M   'P 1'
#
loop_
_entity.id
_entity.type
_entity.pdbx_description
1 polymer ?
#
loop_
_entity_poly.entity_id
_entity_poly.type
_entity_poly.pdbx_seq_one_letter_code
_entity_poly.pdbx_strand_id
1 'polypeptide(L)'
;RIKSAEVRLPLRDDPEEEQNMPWVTRTGIEYEVHNYNKGTSYKEKTQPDLIINSSAEHMSSVWYHKMINRPMETDPLFVIQTNNLFDVPEHQLCVHSLDHMQKKFPMSRLEYAGEKELFGYKRFMMIGRP
;
A
#
# COMPACT_ATOMS: atom_id res chain seq x y z
N ARG A 1 14.33 11.78 -11.61
CA ARG A 1 15.13 10.60 -11.25
C ARG A 1 14.26 9.62 -10.49
N ILE A 2 14.06 8.45 -11.07
CA ILE A 2 13.32 7.36 -10.41
C ILE A 2 14.30 6.58 -9.56
N LYS A 3 14.12 6.62 -8.25
CA LYS A 3 14.76 5.66 -7.35
C LYS A 3 13.79 4.50 -7.16
N SER A 4 14.16 3.32 -7.57
CA SER A 4 13.46 2.11 -7.17
C SER A 4 14.09 1.59 -5.88
N ALA A 5 13.28 1.38 -4.87
CA ALA A 5 13.69 0.78 -3.62
C ALA A 5 12.68 -0.30 -3.24
N GLU A 6 13.19 -1.39 -2.70
CA GLU A 6 12.33 -2.37 -2.07
C GLU A 6 11.89 -1.82 -0.71
N VAL A 7 10.60 -1.53 -0.59
CA VAL A 7 10.04 -1.14 0.70
C VAL A 7 9.81 -2.41 1.51
N ARG A 8 10.55 -2.57 2.59
CA ARG A 8 10.25 -3.62 3.55
C ARG A 8 8.99 -3.25 4.32
N LEU A 9 7.96 -4.02 4.07
CA LEU A 9 6.78 -4.00 4.91
C LEU A 9 7.11 -4.64 6.26
N PRO A 10 6.45 -4.20 7.36
CA PRO A 10 6.64 -4.84 8.65
C PRO A 10 6.40 -6.35 8.53
N LEU A 11 7.22 -7.13 9.23
CA LEU A 11 7.08 -8.57 9.29
C LEU A 11 5.70 -8.91 9.87
N ARG A 12 5.00 -9.84 9.24
CA ARG A 12 3.66 -10.29 9.68
C ARG A 12 3.62 -10.85 11.10
N ASP A 13 4.78 -11.24 11.61
CA ASP A 13 4.94 -11.84 12.93
C ASP A 13 4.92 -10.82 14.06
N ASP A 14 4.93 -9.52 13.75
CA ASP A 14 4.82 -8.45 14.75
C ASP A 14 3.56 -7.59 14.50
N PRO A 15 2.41 -7.98 15.12
CA PRO A 15 1.17 -7.23 14.98
C PRO A 15 1.27 -5.79 15.48
N GLU A 16 2.14 -5.52 16.44
CA GLU A 16 2.34 -4.18 17.01
C GLU A 16 3.10 -3.29 16.04
N GLU A 17 4.13 -3.80 15.39
CA GLU A 17 4.88 -3.09 14.35
C GLU A 17 3.98 -2.84 13.12
N GLU A 18 3.17 -3.81 12.72
CA GLU A 18 2.21 -3.65 11.63
C GLU A 18 1.17 -2.57 11.95
N GLN A 19 0.64 -2.53 13.18
CA GLN A 19 -0.35 -1.53 13.59
C GLN A 19 0.25 -0.14 13.74
N ASN A 20 1.45 -0.02 14.25
CA ASN A 20 2.09 1.27 14.51
C ASN A 20 2.75 1.89 13.28
N MET A 21 3.14 1.08 12.31
CA MET A 21 3.80 1.52 11.07
C MET A 21 4.82 2.64 11.31
N PRO A 22 5.89 2.38 12.09
CA PRO A 22 6.84 3.42 12.47
C PRO A 22 7.58 4.03 11.28
N TRP A 23 7.58 3.35 10.14
CA TRP A 23 8.18 3.79 8.90
C TRP A 23 7.34 4.84 8.15
N VAL A 24 6.09 5.07 8.56
CA VAL A 24 5.25 6.15 8.03
C VAL A 24 5.30 7.33 9.00
N THR A 25 5.95 8.41 8.60
CA THR A 25 6.15 9.60 9.43
C THR A 25 5.55 10.84 8.76
N ARG A 26 5.47 11.95 9.51
CA ARG A 26 5.02 13.24 8.96
C ARG A 26 5.94 13.78 7.87
N THR A 27 7.21 13.41 7.89
CA THR A 27 8.22 13.90 6.95
C THR A 27 8.44 12.95 5.77
N GLY A 28 7.68 11.87 5.69
CA GLY A 28 7.74 10.92 4.59
C GLY A 28 7.70 9.47 5.03
N ILE A 29 7.98 8.61 4.10
CA ILE A 29 8.08 7.16 4.31
C ILE A 29 9.54 6.79 4.49
N GLU A 30 9.84 6.13 5.61
CA GLU A 30 11.14 5.50 5.84
C GLU A 30 11.16 4.13 5.17
N TYR A 31 12.20 3.88 4.40
CA TYR A 31 12.38 2.60 3.72
C TYR A 31 13.84 2.15 3.80
N GLU A 32 14.07 0.87 3.63
CA GLU A 32 15.39 0.27 3.66
C GLU A 32 15.86 -0.03 2.24
N VAL A 33 17.05 0.47 1.91
CA VAL A 33 17.70 0.21 0.63
C VAL A 33 18.72 -0.90 0.81
N HIS A 34 18.58 -1.99 0.07
CA HIS A 34 19.49 -3.13 0.10
C HIS A 34 20.45 -3.10 -1.07
N ASN A 35 21.74 -3.27 -0.77
CA ASN A 35 22.75 -3.53 -1.80
C ASN A 35 23.16 -5.00 -1.71
N TYR A 36 22.54 -5.83 -2.54
CA TYR A 36 22.76 -7.27 -2.52
C TYR A 36 24.20 -7.67 -2.88
N ASN A 37 24.88 -6.88 -3.70
CA ASN A 37 26.25 -7.17 -4.10
C ASN A 37 27.27 -6.96 -2.94
N LYS A 38 26.96 -6.02 -2.05
CA LYS A 38 27.84 -5.68 -0.93
C LYS A 38 27.38 -6.23 0.42
N GLY A 39 26.18 -6.82 0.48
CA GLY A 39 25.56 -7.29 1.72
C GLY A 39 25.28 -6.16 2.72
N THR A 40 25.12 -4.92 2.26
CA THR A 40 24.84 -3.75 3.09
C THR A 40 23.43 -3.25 2.90
N SER A 41 22.91 -2.58 3.92
CA SER A 41 21.63 -1.89 3.86
C SER A 41 21.69 -0.57 4.62
N TYR A 42 20.83 0.37 4.24
CA TYR A 42 20.68 1.66 4.93
C TYR A 42 19.25 2.14 4.82
N LYS A 43 18.86 3.04 5.73
CA LYS A 43 17.52 3.62 5.75
C LYS A 43 17.50 4.98 5.07
N GLU A 44 16.46 5.23 4.27
CA GLU A 44 16.18 6.53 3.67
C GLU A 44 14.74 6.94 3.97
N LYS A 45 14.48 8.24 3.90
CA LYS A 45 13.13 8.81 3.92
C LYS A 45 12.84 9.45 2.58
N THR A 46 11.59 9.32 2.13
CA THR A 46 11.11 9.95 0.91
C THR A 46 9.70 10.51 1.10
N GLN A 47 9.41 11.61 0.41
CA GLN A 47 8.05 12.06 0.20
C GLN A 47 7.65 11.73 -1.25
N PRO A 48 6.97 10.61 -1.47
CA PRO A 48 6.68 10.15 -2.82
C PRO A 48 5.59 10.99 -3.47
N ASP A 49 5.66 11.11 -4.80
CA ASP A 49 4.59 11.66 -5.63
C ASP A 49 3.60 10.57 -6.08
N LEU A 50 4.04 9.33 -6.06
CA LEU A 50 3.27 8.17 -6.48
C LEU A 50 3.51 7.00 -5.54
N ILE A 51 2.44 6.40 -5.04
CA ILE A 51 2.48 5.22 -4.19
C ILE A 51 1.70 4.11 -4.88
N ILE A 52 2.37 3.01 -5.19
CA ILE A 52 1.76 1.85 -5.82
C ILE A 52 1.76 0.68 -4.84
N ASN A 53 0.59 0.15 -4.57
CA ASN A 53 0.42 -1.10 -3.85
C ASN A 53 -0.38 -2.08 -4.72
N SER A 54 0.32 -2.98 -5.36
CA SER A 54 -0.27 -4.00 -6.25
C SER A 54 -0.68 -5.29 -5.52
N SER A 55 -0.50 -5.34 -4.20
CA SER A 55 -0.72 -6.53 -3.38
C SER A 55 -1.40 -6.18 -2.04
N ALA A 56 -2.39 -5.29 -2.09
CA ALA A 56 -3.07 -4.83 -0.89
C ALA A 56 -3.82 -5.94 -0.16
N GLU A 57 -4.14 -7.04 -0.83
CA GLU A 57 -4.74 -8.22 -0.23
C GLU A 57 -3.85 -8.88 0.83
N HIS A 58 -2.54 -8.69 0.78
CA HIS A 58 -1.58 -9.28 1.72
C HIS A 58 -1.39 -8.50 3.01
N MET A 59 -2.03 -7.36 3.17
CA MET A 59 -1.87 -6.50 4.34
C MET A 59 -3.18 -5.83 4.75
N SER A 60 -3.28 -5.38 6.00
CA SER A 60 -4.41 -4.58 6.43
C SER A 60 -4.41 -3.19 5.78
N SER A 61 -5.52 -2.46 5.87
CA SER A 61 -5.59 -1.09 5.34
C SER A 61 -5.00 -0.02 6.27
N VAL A 62 -4.40 -0.41 7.37
CA VAL A 62 -3.86 0.51 8.39
C VAL A 62 -2.81 1.45 7.79
N TRP A 63 -1.95 0.97 6.90
CA TRP A 63 -0.94 1.80 6.22
C TRP A 63 -1.57 2.98 5.49
N TYR A 64 -2.69 2.77 4.80
CA TYR A 64 -3.39 3.81 4.04
C TYR A 64 -4.01 4.83 5.00
N HIS A 65 -4.72 4.37 6.01
CA HIS A 65 -5.36 5.25 6.99
C HIS A 65 -4.34 6.09 7.76
N LYS A 66 -3.18 5.55 8.04
CA LYS A 66 -2.08 6.33 8.63
C LYS A 66 -1.57 7.42 7.70
N MET A 67 -1.43 7.12 6.42
CA MET A 67 -0.99 8.11 5.44
C MET A 67 -1.99 9.24 5.26
N ILE A 68 -3.29 8.94 5.23
CA ILE A 68 -4.32 9.98 5.09
C ILE A 68 -4.49 10.81 6.36
N ASN A 69 -4.24 10.23 7.54
CA ASN A 69 -4.28 10.96 8.81
C ASN A 69 -3.05 11.86 9.04
N ARG A 70 -2.00 11.62 8.28
CA ARG A 70 -0.75 12.40 8.31
C ARG A 70 -0.35 12.75 6.89
N PRO A 71 -1.11 13.64 6.21
CA PRO A 71 -0.91 13.92 4.79
C PRO A 71 0.51 14.46 4.53
N MET A 72 1.09 13.97 3.46
CA MET A 72 2.40 14.40 2.99
C MET A 72 2.27 15.68 2.18
N GLU A 73 3.32 16.51 2.18
CA GLU A 73 3.37 17.75 1.40
C GLU A 73 3.25 17.50 -0.11
N THR A 74 3.75 16.35 -0.57
CA THR A 74 3.71 15.98 -2.00
C THR A 74 2.32 15.61 -2.50
N ASP A 75 1.35 15.34 -1.61
CA ASP A 75 0.00 14.92 -1.98
C ASP A 75 0.01 13.76 -2.99
N PRO A 76 0.54 12.59 -2.61
CA PRO A 76 0.83 11.53 -3.56
C PRO A 76 -0.42 10.93 -4.21
N LEU A 77 -0.27 10.51 -5.47
CA LEU A 77 -1.25 9.69 -6.16
C LEU A 77 -1.10 8.24 -5.68
N PHE A 78 -2.20 7.63 -5.29
CA PHE A 78 -2.24 6.22 -4.90
C PHE A 78 -2.76 5.35 -6.04
N VAL A 79 -2.08 4.25 -6.28
CA VAL A 79 -2.54 3.15 -7.14
C VAL A 79 -2.63 1.91 -6.27
N ILE A 80 -3.83 1.42 -6.03
CA ILE A 80 -4.07 0.30 -5.11
C ILE A 80 -4.77 -0.81 -5.85
N GLN A 81 -4.26 -2.03 -5.72
CA GLN A 81 -4.87 -3.23 -6.26
C GLN A 81 -5.11 -4.26 -5.16
N THR A 82 -6.26 -4.91 -5.24
CA THR A 82 -6.61 -6.07 -4.41
C THR A 82 -7.45 -7.06 -5.23
N ASN A 83 -7.97 -8.09 -4.59
CA ASN A 83 -8.77 -9.12 -5.24
C ASN A 83 -9.87 -9.66 -4.29
N ASN A 84 -10.65 -10.63 -4.78
CA ASN A 84 -11.69 -11.30 -4.01
C ASN A 84 -11.36 -12.76 -3.67
N LEU A 85 -10.09 -13.11 -3.64
CA LEU A 85 -9.63 -14.46 -3.26
C LEU A 85 -9.59 -14.61 -1.73
N PHE A 86 -10.78 -14.66 -1.11
CA PHE A 86 -10.94 -14.74 0.34
C PHE A 86 -10.42 -16.05 0.94
N ASP A 87 -10.35 -17.11 0.15
CA ASP A 87 -9.98 -18.44 0.63
C ASP A 87 -8.47 -18.66 0.74
N VAL A 88 -7.67 -17.70 0.32
CA VAL A 88 -6.20 -17.76 0.46
C VAL A 88 -5.81 -17.32 1.87
N PRO A 89 -5.17 -18.20 2.68
CA PRO A 89 -4.90 -17.91 4.09
C PRO A 89 -4.07 -16.67 4.36
N GLU A 90 -3.16 -16.31 3.45
CA GLU A 90 -2.29 -15.15 3.57
C GLU A 90 -2.99 -13.83 3.24
N HIS A 91 -4.19 -13.89 2.68
CA HIS A 91 -4.93 -12.68 2.33
C HIS A 91 -5.63 -12.08 3.55
N GLN A 92 -5.33 -10.84 3.85
CA GLN A 92 -5.89 -10.09 4.97
C GLN A 92 -6.97 -9.09 4.53
N LEU A 93 -6.88 -8.58 3.30
CA LEU A 93 -7.74 -7.52 2.80
C LEU A 93 -8.22 -7.83 1.39
N CYS A 94 -9.07 -8.84 1.26
CA CYS A 94 -9.86 -9.03 0.07
C CYS A 94 -11.13 -8.16 0.12
N VAL A 95 -11.68 -7.86 -1.04
CA VAL A 95 -12.92 -7.09 -1.16
C VAL A 95 -13.91 -7.81 -2.07
N HIS A 96 -15.20 -7.58 -1.83
CA HIS A 96 -16.27 -8.19 -2.62
C HIS A 96 -16.60 -7.42 -3.90
N SER A 97 -16.32 -6.12 -3.90
CA SER A 97 -16.70 -5.21 -4.97
C SER A 97 -15.86 -3.94 -4.93
N LEU A 98 -15.98 -3.11 -5.97
CA LEU A 98 -15.39 -1.77 -5.97
C LEU A 98 -15.94 -0.88 -4.85
N ASP A 99 -17.24 -0.96 -4.56
CA ASP A 99 -17.84 -0.22 -3.46
C ASP A 99 -17.23 -0.61 -2.11
N HIS A 100 -17.00 -1.89 -1.91
CA HIS A 100 -16.31 -2.38 -0.71
C HIS A 100 -14.87 -1.86 -0.65
N MET A 101 -14.16 -1.87 -1.77
CA MET A 101 -12.80 -1.36 -1.85
C MET A 101 -12.73 0.14 -1.53
N GLN A 102 -13.67 0.93 -2.04
CA GLN A 102 -13.73 2.37 -1.78
C GLN A 102 -13.99 2.69 -0.30
N LYS A 103 -14.69 1.82 0.41
CA LYS A 103 -14.87 1.94 1.87
C LYS A 103 -13.59 1.65 2.65
N LYS A 104 -12.78 0.72 2.14
CA LYS A 104 -11.50 0.37 2.75
C LYS A 104 -10.40 1.40 2.46
N PHE A 105 -10.44 1.98 1.27
CA PHE A 105 -9.49 2.98 0.79
C PHE A 105 -10.22 4.23 0.30
N PRO A 106 -10.82 5.03 1.20
CA PRO A 106 -11.60 6.21 0.79
C PRO A 106 -10.70 7.23 0.08
N MET A 107 -11.16 7.69 -1.07
CA MET A 107 -10.48 8.70 -1.89
C MET A 107 -11.46 9.81 -2.27
N SER A 108 -11.19 11.04 -1.84
CA SER A 108 -12.04 12.18 -2.20
C SER A 108 -11.82 12.63 -3.64
N ARG A 109 -10.65 12.33 -4.21
CA ARG A 109 -10.27 12.68 -5.59
C ARG A 109 -9.96 11.39 -6.35
N LEU A 110 -11.00 10.59 -6.57
CA LEU A 110 -10.90 9.32 -7.30
C LEU A 110 -10.79 9.60 -8.80
N GLU A 111 -9.69 9.14 -9.42
CA GLU A 111 -9.43 9.27 -10.85
C GLU A 111 -9.89 8.05 -11.63
N TYR A 112 -9.77 6.86 -11.04
CA TYR A 112 -10.14 5.60 -11.66
C TYR A 112 -10.53 4.56 -10.61
N ALA A 113 -11.57 3.79 -10.93
CA ALA A 113 -11.91 2.58 -10.21
C ALA A 113 -12.41 1.54 -11.22
N GLY A 114 -11.84 0.36 -11.21
CA GLY A 114 -12.20 -0.67 -12.16
C GLY A 114 -11.94 -2.07 -11.65
N GLU A 115 -12.56 -3.03 -12.30
CA GLU A 115 -12.39 -4.44 -12.02
C GLU A 115 -12.05 -5.23 -13.28
N LYS A 116 -11.32 -6.32 -13.10
CA LYS A 116 -11.01 -7.28 -14.16
C LYS A 116 -11.32 -8.68 -13.68
N GLU A 117 -12.12 -9.39 -14.44
CA GLU A 117 -12.37 -10.80 -14.20
C GLU A 117 -11.22 -11.64 -14.75
N LEU A 118 -10.70 -12.51 -13.89
CA LEU A 118 -9.66 -13.47 -14.21
C LEU A 118 -10.23 -14.90 -14.01
N PHE A 119 -9.39 -15.92 -14.12
CA PHE A 119 -9.83 -17.30 -13.93
C PHE A 119 -10.27 -17.55 -12.49
N GLY A 120 -11.60 -17.53 -12.28
CA GLY A 120 -12.22 -17.85 -10.99
C GLY A 120 -12.15 -16.75 -9.93
N TYR A 121 -11.66 -15.53 -10.25
CA TYR A 121 -11.63 -14.42 -9.31
C TYR A 121 -11.60 -13.07 -10.04
N LYS A 122 -11.76 -12.00 -9.27
CA LYS A 122 -11.68 -10.63 -9.77
C LYS A 122 -10.54 -9.86 -9.12
N ARG A 123 -9.88 -9.03 -9.90
CA ARG A 123 -8.97 -8.00 -9.40
C ARG A 123 -9.64 -6.63 -9.47
N PHE A 124 -9.35 -5.82 -8.48
CA PHE A 124 -9.86 -4.47 -8.37
C PHE A 124 -8.71 -3.47 -8.31
N MET A 125 -8.89 -2.32 -8.93
CA MET A 125 -7.90 -1.24 -8.93
C MET A 125 -8.59 0.09 -8.65
N MET A 126 -7.96 0.89 -7.82
CA MET A 126 -8.31 2.30 -7.61
C MET A 126 -7.08 3.17 -7.82
N ILE A 127 -7.30 4.32 -8.45
CA ILE A 127 -6.28 5.35 -8.64
C ILE A 127 -6.88 6.67 -8.18
N GLY A 128 -6.20 7.36 -7.29
CA GLY A 128 -6.69 8.66 -6.80
C GLY A 128 -5.90 9.17 -5.60
N ARG A 129 -6.43 10.24 -5.03
CA ARG A 129 -5.90 10.88 -3.83
C ARG A 129 -6.94 10.88 -2.71
N PRO A 130 -6.51 10.76 -1.48
CA PRO A 130 -7.39 10.82 -0.31
C PRO A 130 -8.19 12.09 -0.17
#